data_d6ede0fa709fe89999be134d844be5b8
#
_entry.id   d6ede0fa709fe89999be134d844be5b8
#
_cell.length_a   1.000
_cell.length_b   1.000
_cell.length_c   1.000
_cell.angle_alpha   90.00
_cell.angle_beta   90.00
_cell.angle_gamma   90.00
#
_symmetry.space_group_name_H-M   'P 1'
#
loop_
_entity.id
_entity.type
_entity.pdbx_description
1 polymer ?
#
loop_
_entity_poly.entity_id
_entity_poly.type
_entity_poly.pdbx_seq_one_letter_code
_entity_poly.pdbx_strand_id
1 'polypeptide(L)'
;MANSIEQIAAKTIGTMRAVAAGFNGLRGVFLHLAEEHGEVGALMKQLSKTTDPKVRHEHFPHIRAELLSHEKGELAEVYGVLANFEQLRSVVLEHNEQAHTLEKAIADVDAIDFASEEWATSFDRLLGLVQAHAKEEEDDFFPKAQQFIDEEESLQILKRYEAAKQAIKKLVQ
;
A
#
# COMPACT_ATOMS: atom_id res chain seq x y z
N MET A 1 20.60 5.21 0.25
CA MET A 1 20.29 3.77 0.44
C MET A 1 19.63 3.65 1.80
N ALA A 2 18.35 3.26 1.83
CA ALA A 2 17.67 2.99 3.09
C ALA A 2 18.51 1.99 3.89
N ASN A 3 18.68 2.25 5.18
CA ASN A 3 19.51 1.42 6.04
C ASN A 3 18.94 0.00 6.05
N SER A 4 19.75 -1.01 5.75
CA SER A 4 19.31 -2.41 5.67
C SER A 4 18.60 -2.90 6.95
N ILE A 5 18.93 -2.32 8.10
CA ILE A 5 18.27 -2.61 9.39
C ILE A 5 16.83 -2.10 9.40
N GLU A 6 16.56 -0.93 8.83
CA GLU A 6 15.21 -0.34 8.74
C GLU A 6 14.32 -1.13 7.82
N GLN A 7 14.85 -1.58 6.68
CA GLN A 7 14.12 -2.47 5.77
C GLN A 7 13.82 -3.84 6.38
N ILE A 8 14.77 -4.40 7.14
CA ILE A 8 14.56 -5.66 7.87
C ILE A 8 13.46 -5.49 8.93
N ALA A 9 13.47 -4.38 9.68
CA ALA A 9 12.44 -4.09 10.68
C ALA A 9 11.06 -3.90 10.02
N ALA A 10 10.98 -3.15 8.91
CA ALA A 10 9.73 -2.96 8.17
C ALA A 10 9.19 -4.30 7.65
N LYS A 11 10.03 -5.13 7.05
CA LYS A 11 9.66 -6.46 6.58
C LYS A 11 9.17 -7.37 7.72
N THR A 12 9.81 -7.30 8.89
CA THR A 12 9.34 -8.04 10.07
C THR A 12 7.94 -7.59 10.50
N ILE A 13 7.65 -6.29 10.46
CA ILE A 13 6.33 -5.74 10.80
C ILE A 13 5.29 -6.18 9.76
N GLY A 14 5.64 -6.17 8.47
CA GLY A 14 4.78 -6.68 7.40
C GLY A 14 4.43 -8.15 7.63
N THR A 15 5.42 -8.99 7.88
CA THR A 15 5.19 -10.42 8.19
C THR A 15 4.32 -10.62 9.44
N MET A 16 4.50 -9.82 10.50
CA MET A 16 3.64 -9.87 11.68
C MET A 16 2.21 -9.47 11.36
N ARG A 17 2.01 -8.47 10.49
CA ARG A 17 0.69 -8.06 10.03
C ARG A 17 0.03 -9.15 9.18
N ALA A 18 0.76 -9.79 8.28
CA ALA A 18 0.27 -10.93 7.50
C ALA A 18 -0.15 -12.11 8.40
N VAL A 19 0.63 -12.42 9.45
CA VAL A 19 0.26 -13.45 10.42
C VAL A 19 -1.06 -13.09 11.11
N ALA A 20 -1.23 -11.84 11.56
CA ALA A 20 -2.48 -11.39 12.17
C ALA A 20 -3.66 -11.44 11.18
N ALA A 21 -3.46 -10.99 9.95
CA ALA A 21 -4.46 -11.05 8.88
C ALA A 21 -4.84 -12.50 8.52
N GLY A 22 -3.87 -13.42 8.51
CA GLY A 22 -4.11 -14.86 8.33
C GLY A 22 -4.93 -15.47 9.47
N PHE A 23 -4.70 -15.06 10.71
CA PHE A 23 -5.54 -15.46 11.86
C PHE A 23 -6.98 -14.92 11.71
N ASN A 24 -7.16 -13.75 11.07
CA ASN A 24 -8.46 -13.17 10.74
C ASN A 24 -9.08 -13.78 9.46
N GLY A 25 -8.43 -14.78 8.86
CA GLY A 25 -8.95 -15.56 7.73
C GLY A 25 -8.57 -15.05 6.35
N LEU A 26 -7.71 -14.02 6.21
CA LEU A 26 -7.19 -13.60 4.91
C LEU A 26 -6.21 -14.64 4.35
N ARG A 27 -6.23 -14.80 3.03
CA ARG A 27 -5.39 -15.77 2.30
C ARG A 27 -5.05 -15.28 0.89
N GLY A 28 -4.06 -15.94 0.27
CA GLY A 28 -3.66 -15.67 -1.11
C GLY A 28 -3.22 -14.22 -1.33
N VAL A 29 -3.72 -13.59 -2.38
CA VAL A 29 -3.37 -12.21 -2.73
C VAL A 29 -3.70 -11.23 -1.60
N PHE A 30 -4.84 -11.39 -0.93
CA PHE A 30 -5.25 -10.49 0.15
C PHE A 30 -4.34 -10.55 1.38
N LEU A 31 -3.81 -11.73 1.70
CA LEU A 31 -2.81 -11.88 2.76
C LEU A 31 -1.49 -11.18 2.39
N HIS A 32 -1.07 -11.29 1.12
CA HIS A 32 0.12 -10.62 0.61
C HIS A 32 -0.02 -9.09 0.64
N LEU A 33 -1.18 -8.56 0.21
CA LEU A 33 -1.46 -7.12 0.29
C LEU A 33 -1.41 -6.61 1.74
N ALA A 34 -2.00 -7.34 2.69
CA ALA A 34 -1.91 -6.99 4.11
C ALA A 34 -0.46 -6.99 4.65
N GLU A 35 0.42 -7.88 4.17
CA GLU A 35 1.84 -7.86 4.48
C GLU A 35 2.49 -6.57 3.97
N GLU A 36 2.23 -6.18 2.73
CA GLU A 36 2.76 -4.94 2.14
C GLU A 36 2.27 -3.68 2.85
N HIS A 37 1.00 -3.63 3.27
CA HIS A 37 0.48 -2.56 4.12
C HIS A 37 1.29 -2.40 5.42
N GLY A 38 1.63 -3.52 6.04
CA GLY A 38 2.48 -3.53 7.23
C GLY A 38 3.88 -2.98 6.97
N GLU A 39 4.49 -3.40 5.87
CA GLU A 39 5.83 -2.96 5.48
C GLU A 39 5.89 -1.45 5.21
N VAL A 40 5.04 -0.97 4.31
CA VAL A 40 5.03 0.46 3.93
C VAL A 40 4.60 1.36 5.10
N GLY A 41 3.60 0.92 5.88
CA GLY A 41 3.16 1.64 7.07
C GLY A 41 4.27 1.76 8.14
N ALA A 42 5.13 0.75 8.28
CA ALA A 42 6.28 0.81 9.18
C ALA A 42 7.34 1.81 8.70
N LEU A 43 7.66 1.80 7.40
CA LEU A 43 8.59 2.77 6.79
C LEU A 43 8.07 4.20 6.95
N MET A 44 6.79 4.44 6.68
CA MET A 44 6.17 5.74 6.85
C MET A 44 6.19 6.22 8.30
N LYS A 45 5.83 5.37 9.27
CA LYS A 45 5.90 5.70 10.70
C LYS A 45 7.30 6.02 11.18
N GLN A 46 8.32 5.42 10.57
CA GLN A 46 9.69 5.73 10.90
C GLN A 46 10.11 7.07 10.32
N LEU A 47 9.75 7.34 9.05
CA LEU A 47 10.08 8.61 8.40
C LEU A 47 9.34 9.79 9.04
N SER A 48 8.13 9.62 9.55
CA SER A 48 7.36 10.69 10.21
C SER A 48 8.04 11.21 11.50
N LYS A 49 8.91 10.43 12.11
CA LYS A 49 9.61 10.80 13.35
C LYS A 49 10.85 11.66 13.12
N THR A 50 11.35 11.75 11.88
CA THR A 50 12.56 12.52 11.60
C THR A 50 12.25 13.98 11.28
N THR A 51 13.11 14.88 11.79
CA THR A 51 13.12 16.29 11.41
C THR A 51 14.26 16.63 10.44
N ASP A 52 15.14 15.65 10.13
CA ASP A 52 16.26 15.86 9.22
C ASP A 52 15.80 15.83 7.76
N PRO A 53 15.88 16.95 7.01
CA PRO A 53 15.44 17.01 5.62
C PRO A 53 16.26 16.11 4.68
N LYS A 54 17.51 15.80 5.02
CA LYS A 54 18.33 14.88 4.23
C LYS A 54 17.80 13.46 4.32
N VAL A 55 17.40 13.03 5.50
CA VAL A 55 16.78 11.72 5.72
C VAL A 55 15.44 11.63 4.99
N ARG A 56 14.62 12.69 5.04
CA ARG A 56 13.36 12.77 4.29
C ARG A 56 13.59 12.63 2.79
N HIS A 57 14.52 13.40 2.25
CA HIS A 57 14.90 13.40 0.83
C HIS A 57 15.45 12.02 0.38
N GLU A 58 16.20 11.34 1.24
CA GLU A 58 16.76 10.01 0.92
C GLU A 58 15.71 8.90 0.92
N HIS A 59 14.74 8.94 1.83
CA HIS A 59 13.82 7.83 2.08
C HIS A 59 12.45 7.98 1.42
N PHE A 60 11.93 9.21 1.30
CA PHE A 60 10.59 9.42 0.74
C PHE A 60 10.42 8.92 -0.70
N PRO A 61 11.39 9.06 -1.63
CA PRO A 61 11.25 8.51 -2.98
C PRO A 61 11.01 6.99 -3.01
N HIS A 62 11.62 6.26 -2.08
CA HIS A 62 11.39 4.83 -1.94
C HIS A 62 9.97 4.53 -1.45
N ILE A 63 9.51 5.21 -0.41
CA ILE A 63 8.14 5.08 0.11
C ILE A 63 7.12 5.44 -0.98
N ARG A 64 7.35 6.54 -1.70
CA ARG A 64 6.52 6.96 -2.83
C ARG A 64 6.40 5.85 -3.89
N ALA A 65 7.53 5.23 -4.25
CA ALA A 65 7.54 4.17 -5.26
C ALA A 65 6.81 2.92 -4.77
N GLU A 66 6.93 2.56 -3.48
CA GLU A 66 6.17 1.45 -2.89
C GLU A 66 4.67 1.73 -2.92
N LEU A 67 4.23 2.89 -2.45
CA LEU A 67 2.82 3.28 -2.44
C LEU A 67 2.22 3.29 -3.85
N LEU A 68 2.84 4.00 -4.80
CA LEU A 68 2.31 4.11 -6.16
C LEU A 68 2.30 2.77 -6.90
N SER A 69 3.30 1.92 -6.69
CA SER A 69 3.34 0.61 -7.35
C SER A 69 2.36 -0.38 -6.73
N HIS A 70 2.11 -0.30 -5.44
CA HIS A 70 1.09 -1.07 -4.74
C HIS A 70 -0.30 -0.70 -5.26
N GLU A 71 -0.72 0.55 -5.12
CA GLU A 71 -2.04 1.04 -5.55
C GLU A 71 -2.35 0.73 -7.02
N LYS A 72 -1.41 1.08 -7.93
CA LYS A 72 -1.62 0.84 -9.37
C LYS A 72 -1.64 -0.64 -9.73
N GLY A 73 -0.83 -1.44 -9.08
CA GLY A 73 -0.83 -2.90 -9.27
C GLY A 73 -2.14 -3.51 -8.80
N GLU A 74 -2.65 -3.06 -7.68
CA GLU A 74 -3.90 -3.51 -7.10
C GLU A 74 -5.11 -3.12 -7.96
N LEU A 75 -5.19 -1.85 -8.39
CA LEU A 75 -6.22 -1.39 -9.32
C LEU A 75 -6.27 -2.22 -10.61
N ALA A 76 -5.10 -2.52 -11.18
CA ALA A 76 -5.00 -3.24 -12.44
C ALA A 76 -5.38 -4.72 -12.32
N GLU A 77 -4.83 -5.41 -11.32
CA GLU A 77 -4.83 -6.87 -11.28
C GLU A 77 -5.82 -7.44 -10.24
N VAL A 78 -6.09 -6.75 -9.15
CA VAL A 78 -7.01 -7.21 -8.12
C VAL A 78 -8.39 -6.63 -8.36
N TYR A 79 -8.54 -5.32 -8.33
CA TYR A 79 -9.84 -4.67 -8.52
C TYR A 79 -10.39 -4.86 -9.94
N GLY A 80 -9.51 -4.93 -10.95
CA GLY A 80 -9.92 -5.25 -12.32
C GLY A 80 -10.63 -6.60 -12.44
N VAL A 81 -10.22 -7.62 -11.67
CA VAL A 81 -10.91 -8.91 -11.61
C VAL A 81 -12.18 -8.81 -10.78
N LEU A 82 -12.11 -8.20 -9.58
CA LEU A 82 -13.23 -8.09 -8.65
C LEU A 82 -14.41 -7.28 -9.22
N ALA A 83 -14.16 -6.32 -10.12
CA ALA A 83 -15.19 -5.55 -10.82
C ALA A 83 -16.14 -6.41 -11.69
N ASN A 84 -15.74 -7.64 -12.04
CA ASN A 84 -16.60 -8.56 -12.78
C ASN A 84 -17.74 -9.14 -11.93
N PHE A 85 -17.62 -9.08 -10.61
CA PHE A 85 -18.65 -9.52 -9.67
C PHE A 85 -19.59 -8.35 -9.34
N GLU A 86 -20.87 -8.48 -9.71
CA GLU A 86 -21.87 -7.42 -9.53
C GLU A 86 -21.96 -6.94 -8.07
N GLN A 87 -21.83 -7.86 -7.12
CA GLN A 87 -21.92 -7.61 -5.68
C GLN A 87 -20.75 -6.74 -5.16
N LEU A 88 -19.62 -6.68 -5.89
CA LEU A 88 -18.42 -5.96 -5.49
C LEU A 88 -18.24 -4.63 -6.24
N ARG A 89 -18.99 -4.39 -7.34
CA ARG A 89 -18.77 -3.22 -8.22
C ARG A 89 -18.80 -1.89 -7.49
N SER A 90 -19.77 -1.69 -6.58
CA SER A 90 -19.88 -0.40 -5.86
C SER A 90 -18.69 -0.16 -4.95
N VAL A 91 -18.21 -1.20 -4.27
CA VAL A 91 -17.05 -1.10 -3.38
C VAL A 91 -15.76 -0.92 -4.18
N VAL A 92 -15.61 -1.62 -5.31
CA VAL A 92 -14.47 -1.43 -6.23
C VAL A 92 -14.41 0.02 -6.76
N LEU A 93 -15.56 0.62 -7.12
CA LEU A 93 -15.60 2.02 -7.55
C LEU A 93 -15.18 2.98 -6.44
N GLU A 94 -15.60 2.73 -5.20
CA GLU A 94 -15.21 3.53 -4.05
C GLU A 94 -13.70 3.45 -3.78
N HIS A 95 -13.12 2.25 -3.83
CA HIS A 95 -11.67 2.07 -3.69
C HIS A 95 -10.87 2.70 -4.83
N ASN A 96 -11.39 2.70 -6.05
CA ASN A 96 -10.77 3.43 -7.16
C ASN A 96 -10.68 4.95 -6.89
N GLU A 97 -11.73 5.55 -6.32
CA GLU A 97 -11.71 6.96 -5.93
C GLU A 97 -10.75 7.23 -4.75
N GLN A 98 -10.66 6.31 -3.81
CA GLN A 98 -9.70 6.39 -2.70
C GLN A 98 -8.25 6.31 -3.22
N ALA A 99 -7.95 5.42 -4.16
CA ALA A 99 -6.64 5.30 -4.80
C ALA A 99 -6.23 6.60 -5.50
N HIS A 100 -7.13 7.24 -6.25
CA HIS A 100 -6.85 8.56 -6.85
C HIS A 100 -6.59 9.64 -5.80
N THR A 101 -7.29 9.59 -4.67
CA THR A 101 -7.05 10.50 -3.55
C THR A 101 -5.67 10.28 -2.94
N LEU A 102 -5.25 9.02 -2.77
CA LEU A 102 -3.91 8.66 -2.30
C LEU A 102 -2.82 9.09 -3.30
N GLU A 103 -2.99 8.83 -4.59
CA GLU A 103 -2.04 9.28 -5.63
C GLU A 103 -1.84 10.80 -5.59
N LYS A 104 -2.94 11.55 -5.45
CA LYS A 104 -2.87 13.01 -5.32
C LYS A 104 -2.13 13.43 -4.05
N ALA A 105 -2.44 12.83 -2.91
CA ALA A 105 -1.78 13.15 -1.63
C ALA A 105 -0.28 12.83 -1.67
N ILE A 106 0.13 11.75 -2.33
CA ILE A 106 1.54 11.40 -2.56
C ILE A 106 2.23 12.48 -3.40
N ALA A 107 1.60 12.91 -4.50
CA ALA A 107 2.14 13.97 -5.37
C ALA A 107 2.22 15.32 -4.65
N ASP A 108 1.23 15.65 -3.83
CA ASP A 108 1.23 16.88 -3.02
C ASP A 108 2.42 16.91 -2.04
N VAL A 109 2.71 15.79 -1.36
CA VAL A 109 3.88 15.67 -0.45
C VAL A 109 5.21 15.74 -1.21
N ASP A 110 5.28 15.12 -2.40
CA ASP A 110 6.50 15.11 -3.24
C ASP A 110 6.87 16.53 -3.73
N ALA A 111 5.89 17.42 -3.86
CA ALA A 111 6.09 18.78 -4.33
C ALA A 111 6.54 19.78 -3.22
N ILE A 112 6.51 19.37 -1.96
CA ILE A 112 6.83 20.25 -0.82
C ILE A 112 8.32 20.13 -0.46
N ASP A 113 8.93 21.26 -0.07
CA ASP A 113 10.31 21.26 0.43
C ASP A 113 10.46 20.40 1.68
N PHE A 114 11.35 19.40 1.62
CA PHE A 114 11.62 18.46 2.71
C PHE A 114 12.07 19.14 4.01
N ALA A 115 12.59 20.38 3.94
CA ALA A 115 13.01 21.15 5.12
C ALA A 115 11.84 21.90 5.79
N SER A 116 10.69 22.00 5.15
CA SER A 116 9.56 22.77 5.68
C SER A 116 8.77 22.01 6.75
N GLU A 117 8.10 22.75 7.63
CA GLU A 117 7.12 22.20 8.57
C GLU A 117 5.86 21.70 7.85
N GLU A 118 5.55 22.31 6.70
CA GLU A 118 4.44 21.92 5.84
C GLU A 118 4.62 20.48 5.33
N TRP A 119 5.87 20.08 5.00
CA TRP A 119 6.15 18.72 4.59
C TRP A 119 5.78 17.71 5.68
N ALA A 120 6.20 17.96 6.92
CA ALA A 120 5.90 17.07 8.04
C ALA A 120 4.38 16.89 8.24
N THR A 121 3.65 18.01 8.22
CA THR A 121 2.20 18.02 8.39
C THR A 121 1.50 17.27 7.25
N SER A 122 1.94 17.49 6.00
CA SER A 122 1.37 16.84 4.82
C SER A 122 1.71 15.34 4.77
N PHE A 123 2.92 14.98 5.19
CA PHE A 123 3.32 13.57 5.28
C PHE A 123 2.56 12.80 6.37
N ASP A 124 2.34 13.41 7.54
CA ASP A 124 1.52 12.80 8.60
C ASP A 124 0.06 12.63 8.17
N ARG A 125 -0.47 13.57 7.39
CA ARG A 125 -1.79 13.43 6.77
C ARG A 125 -1.83 12.28 5.77
N LEU A 126 -0.82 12.15 4.90
CA LEU A 126 -0.69 11.03 3.97
C LEU A 126 -0.62 9.71 4.73
N LEU A 127 0.19 9.63 5.78
CA LEU A 127 0.28 8.43 6.64
C LEU A 127 -1.09 8.03 7.20
N GLY A 128 -1.88 9.01 7.67
CA GLY A 128 -3.25 8.77 8.15
C GLY A 128 -4.17 8.21 7.07
N LEU A 129 -4.11 8.75 5.84
CA LEU A 129 -4.89 8.26 4.70
C LEU A 129 -4.52 6.83 4.33
N VAL A 130 -3.23 6.50 4.21
CA VAL A 130 -2.75 5.15 3.90
C VAL A 130 -3.20 4.16 4.97
N GLN A 131 -3.11 4.52 6.25
CA GLN A 131 -3.55 3.64 7.34
C GLN A 131 -5.06 3.40 7.35
N ALA A 132 -5.85 4.42 7.06
CA ALA A 132 -7.31 4.30 6.99
C ALA A 132 -7.73 3.39 5.83
N HIS A 133 -7.14 3.60 4.65
CA HIS A 133 -7.36 2.78 3.46
C HIS A 133 -7.02 1.31 3.71
N ALA A 134 -5.80 1.01 4.15
CA ALA A 134 -5.37 -0.35 4.45
C ALA A 134 -6.24 -1.04 5.52
N LYS A 135 -6.70 -0.27 6.51
CA LYS A 135 -7.60 -0.81 7.55
C LYS A 135 -8.96 -1.18 6.98
N GLU A 136 -9.54 -0.34 6.14
CA GLU A 136 -10.85 -0.61 5.50
C GLU A 136 -10.79 -1.85 4.61
N GLU A 137 -9.71 -2.01 3.85
CA GLU A 137 -9.49 -3.20 3.03
C GLU A 137 -9.39 -4.46 3.87
N GLU A 138 -8.54 -4.47 4.87
CA GLU A 138 -8.29 -5.66 5.68
C GLU A 138 -9.47 -6.06 6.58
N ASP A 139 -10.21 -5.07 7.08
CA ASP A 139 -11.33 -5.31 8.02
C ASP A 139 -12.66 -5.59 7.31
N ASP A 140 -12.86 -5.03 6.10
CA ASP A 140 -14.16 -5.09 5.42
C ASP A 140 -14.09 -5.63 3.99
N PHE A 141 -13.26 -5.07 3.12
CA PHE A 141 -13.27 -5.38 1.71
C PHE A 141 -12.65 -6.75 1.39
N PHE A 142 -11.42 -7.02 1.83
CA PHE A 142 -10.74 -8.28 1.56
C PHE A 142 -11.48 -9.51 2.09
N PRO A 143 -12.04 -9.50 3.33
CA PRO A 143 -12.87 -10.62 3.81
C PRO A 143 -14.10 -10.90 2.96
N LYS A 144 -14.68 -9.88 2.33
CA LYS A 144 -15.80 -10.04 1.40
C LYS A 144 -15.32 -10.52 0.03
N ALA A 145 -14.32 -9.86 -0.53
CA ALA A 145 -13.82 -10.12 -1.88
C ALA A 145 -13.28 -11.54 -2.05
N GLN A 146 -12.56 -12.08 -1.06
CA GLN A 146 -12.02 -13.44 -1.11
C GLN A 146 -13.07 -14.55 -1.17
N GLN A 147 -14.36 -14.25 -0.94
CA GLN A 147 -15.44 -15.22 -1.08
C GLN A 147 -15.83 -15.45 -2.55
N PHE A 148 -15.42 -14.58 -3.45
CA PHE A 148 -15.76 -14.59 -4.87
C PHE A 148 -14.68 -15.21 -5.75
N ILE A 149 -13.46 -15.42 -5.23
CA ILE A 149 -12.35 -16.02 -5.94
C ILE A 149 -11.83 -17.24 -5.17
N ASP A 150 -11.49 -18.30 -5.91
CA ASP A 150 -10.88 -19.49 -5.30
C ASP A 150 -9.38 -19.32 -5.07
N GLU A 151 -8.75 -20.34 -4.48
CA GLU A 151 -7.33 -20.31 -4.14
C GLU A 151 -6.44 -20.25 -5.40
N GLU A 152 -6.81 -20.97 -6.46
CA GLU A 152 -6.06 -21.00 -7.71
C GLU A 152 -6.11 -19.63 -8.40
N GLU A 153 -7.30 -19.04 -8.52
CA GLU A 153 -7.48 -17.70 -9.08
C GLU A 153 -6.75 -16.65 -8.25
N SER A 154 -6.81 -16.72 -6.91
CA SER A 154 -6.08 -15.83 -6.02
C SER A 154 -4.57 -15.87 -6.23
N LEU A 155 -3.99 -17.08 -6.45
CA LEU A 155 -2.57 -17.23 -6.76
C LEU A 155 -2.21 -16.69 -8.15
N GLN A 156 -3.10 -16.80 -9.13
CA GLN A 156 -2.91 -16.24 -10.47
C GLN A 156 -2.95 -14.70 -10.42
N ILE A 157 -3.87 -14.13 -9.66
CA ILE A 157 -3.94 -12.68 -9.42
C ILE A 157 -2.66 -12.20 -8.74
N LEU A 158 -2.20 -12.88 -7.70
CA LEU A 158 -0.96 -12.53 -7.00
C LEU A 158 0.24 -12.45 -7.94
N LYS A 159 0.43 -13.45 -8.81
CA LYS A 159 1.52 -13.45 -9.79
C LYS A 159 1.46 -12.26 -10.75
N ARG A 160 0.27 -11.92 -11.23
CA ARG A 160 0.08 -10.76 -12.11
C ARG A 160 0.32 -9.46 -11.36
N TYR A 161 -0.20 -9.35 -10.15
CA TYR A 161 0.02 -8.20 -9.26
C TYR A 161 1.50 -7.94 -9.01
N GLU A 162 2.26 -8.96 -8.61
CA GLU A 162 3.71 -8.83 -8.38
C GLU A 162 4.46 -8.37 -9.64
N ALA A 163 4.10 -8.92 -10.80
CA ALA A 163 4.69 -8.53 -12.08
C ALA A 163 4.34 -7.06 -12.45
N ALA A 164 3.09 -6.66 -12.30
CA ALA A 164 2.62 -5.30 -12.53
C ALA A 164 3.29 -4.32 -11.58
N LYS A 165 3.32 -4.62 -10.29
CA LYS A 165 3.99 -3.81 -9.25
C LYS A 165 5.45 -3.58 -9.59
N GLN A 166 6.20 -4.62 -9.97
CA GLN A 166 7.62 -4.49 -10.36
C GLN A 166 7.80 -3.64 -11.61
N ALA A 167 6.91 -3.75 -12.60
CA ALA A 167 6.96 -2.93 -13.80
C ALA A 167 6.69 -1.46 -13.49
N ILE A 168 5.66 -1.17 -12.71
CA ILE A 168 5.30 0.19 -12.29
C ILE A 168 6.40 0.81 -11.44
N LYS A 169 6.96 0.07 -10.49
CA LYS A 169 8.03 0.56 -9.61
C LYS A 169 9.24 1.07 -10.38
N LYS A 170 9.60 0.41 -11.50
CA LYS A 170 10.69 0.87 -12.39
C LYS A 170 10.37 2.18 -13.11
N LEU A 171 9.10 2.53 -13.27
CA LEU A 171 8.69 3.76 -13.96
C LEU A 171 8.59 4.96 -13.01
N VAL A 172 8.40 4.70 -11.70
CA VAL A 172 8.15 5.75 -10.70
C VAL A 172 9.36 5.99 -9.77
N GLN A 173 10.43 5.22 -9.90
CA GLN A 173 11.73 5.48 -9.27
C GLN A 173 12.50 6.53 -10.05
#